data_6662187f75ebfc2eaf7a94310b6d2547
#
_entry.id   6662187f75ebfc2eaf7a94310b6d2547
#
_cell.length_a   1.000
_cell.length_b   1.000
_cell.length_c   1.000
_cell.angle_alpha   90.00
_cell.angle_beta   90.00
_cell.angle_gamma   90.00
#
_symmetry.space_group_name_H-M   'P 1'
#
loop_
_entity.id
_entity.type
_entity.pdbx_description
1 polymer ?
#
loop_
_entity_poly.entity_id
_entity_poly.type
_entity_poly.pdbx_seq_one_letter_code
_entity_poly.pdbx_strand_id
1 'polypeptide(L)'
;MKTISKKYLALFMLVALVLFNACKKEDDSPNTNNNTNNNNGSNNANIVLDFFKDNLNDAKQITSVDITNGNYLYGNYGTYIYISDCSFLDSDGNQVTGIIDFELIEAQTKLDMLKLNKPTFTSDGQLLVSGGILYVNASQNGDVLNINPNCGLEVSMPNYSYNSQDGFMQYFSGDVDIDGVFGWDLEEDDTVVTGQGGQDTAGFYFQIDSVGWINCDYFYNTQSELTGVEVELPNGYDG
;
A
#
# COMPACT_ATOMS: atom_id res chain seq x y z
N MET A 1 36.82 0.01 27.61
CA MET A 1 35.92 1.09 27.10
C MET A 1 36.77 2.34 26.94
N LYS A 2 37.01 2.82 25.71
CA LYS A 2 37.76 4.06 25.45
C LYS A 2 36.76 5.23 25.48
N THR A 3 36.94 6.12 26.43
CA THR A 3 36.18 7.37 26.59
C THR A 3 36.50 8.33 25.44
N ILE A 4 35.54 8.64 24.61
CA ILE A 4 35.65 9.64 23.55
C ILE A 4 35.70 11.03 24.23
N SER A 5 36.78 11.77 23.95
CA SER A 5 37.03 13.09 24.55
C SER A 5 35.94 14.08 24.13
N LYS A 6 35.38 14.85 25.10
CA LYS A 6 34.36 15.86 24.89
C LYS A 6 34.69 16.89 23.79
N LYS A 7 35.98 17.05 23.43
CA LYS A 7 36.42 17.94 22.35
C LYS A 7 36.03 17.43 20.95
N TYR A 8 35.96 16.10 20.74
CA TYR A 8 35.55 15.54 19.46
C TYR A 8 34.02 15.50 19.30
N LEU A 9 33.29 15.42 20.40
CA LEU A 9 31.82 15.48 20.37
C LEU A 9 31.33 16.87 19.92
N ALA A 10 31.98 17.96 20.39
CA ALA A 10 31.65 19.33 19.98
C ALA A 10 31.98 19.61 18.50
N LEU A 11 33.07 19.02 17.98
CA LEU A 11 33.47 19.16 16.57
C LEU A 11 32.50 18.41 15.65
N PHE A 12 31.98 17.24 16.07
CA PHE A 12 31.02 16.48 15.29
C PHE A 12 29.64 17.17 15.22
N MET A 13 29.20 17.83 16.30
CA MET A 13 27.97 18.64 16.30
C MET A 13 28.10 19.88 15.39
N LEU A 14 29.27 20.50 15.31
CA LEU A 14 29.48 21.68 14.47
C LEU A 14 29.47 21.33 12.97
N VAL A 15 29.99 20.17 12.59
CA VAL A 15 29.97 19.69 11.19
C VAL A 15 28.58 19.28 10.76
N ALA A 16 27.76 18.70 11.65
CA ALA A 16 26.35 18.36 11.35
C ALA A 16 25.48 19.61 11.13
N LEU A 17 25.76 20.73 11.78
CA LEU A 17 24.99 21.97 11.62
C LEU A 17 25.24 22.69 10.29
N VAL A 18 26.37 22.43 9.62
CA VAL A 18 26.72 23.09 8.34
C VAL A 18 26.07 22.38 7.14
N LEU A 19 25.64 21.12 7.29
CA LEU A 19 25.07 20.35 6.18
C LEU A 19 23.56 20.62 5.96
N PHE A 20 22.87 21.34 6.85
CA PHE A 20 21.44 21.63 6.70
C PHE A 20 21.09 22.95 6.01
N ASN A 21 22.10 23.72 5.53
CA ASN A 21 21.85 25.02 4.87
C ASN A 21 22.04 25.04 3.35
N ALA A 22 22.15 23.90 2.69
CA ALA A 22 22.35 23.84 1.24
C ALA A 22 21.12 23.23 0.56
N CYS A 23 20.02 23.96 0.52
CA CYS A 23 19.00 23.93 -0.54
C CYS A 23 17.88 24.93 -0.22
N LYS A 24 18.16 26.24 -0.36
CA LYS A 24 17.12 27.21 -0.70
C LYS A 24 17.32 27.53 -2.17
N LYS A 25 16.43 27.02 -3.00
CA LYS A 25 16.29 27.46 -4.38
C LYS A 25 15.48 28.76 -4.34
N GLU A 26 16.10 29.87 -4.59
CA GLU A 26 15.41 31.14 -4.80
C GLU A 26 14.80 31.12 -6.21
N ASP A 27 13.48 31.34 -6.27
CA ASP A 27 12.76 31.62 -7.51
C ASP A 27 13.07 33.04 -7.96
N ASP A 28 14.06 33.18 -8.84
CA ASP A 28 14.20 34.39 -9.64
C ASP A 28 13.45 34.20 -10.96
N SER A 29 12.29 34.80 -11.05
CA SER A 29 11.53 34.96 -12.30
C SER A 29 12.03 36.16 -13.05
N PRO A 30 12.62 36.01 -14.25
CA PRO A 30 12.59 37.07 -15.24
C PRO A 30 11.40 36.87 -16.17
N ASN A 31 10.50 37.80 -16.09
CA ASN A 31 9.42 38.01 -17.06
C ASN A 31 10.05 38.30 -18.46
N THR A 32 9.98 37.34 -19.37
CA THR A 32 10.20 37.56 -20.78
C THR A 32 9.16 36.76 -21.59
N ASN A 33 8.20 37.48 -22.12
CA ASN A 33 7.32 37.04 -23.20
C ASN A 33 8.19 36.53 -24.37
N ASN A 34 8.21 35.24 -24.61
CA ASN A 34 8.46 34.68 -25.94
C ASN A 34 7.65 33.36 -26.06
N ASN A 35 6.65 33.49 -26.88
CA ASN A 35 5.77 32.47 -27.41
C ASN A 35 6.62 31.45 -28.23
N THR A 36 6.87 30.27 -27.67
CA THR A 36 7.26 29.08 -28.44
C THR A 36 6.71 27.84 -27.69
N ASN A 37 5.68 27.24 -28.27
CA ASN A 37 5.12 25.95 -27.89
C ASN A 37 6.21 24.87 -27.86
N ASN A 38 6.54 24.36 -26.69
CA ASN A 38 7.08 23.01 -26.50
C ASN A 38 7.17 22.68 -24.99
N ASN A 39 6.02 22.44 -24.33
CA ASN A 39 5.95 21.86 -22.97
C ASN A 39 4.79 20.88 -22.84
N ASN A 40 4.66 19.94 -23.78
CA ASN A 40 3.59 18.91 -23.66
C ASN A 40 3.94 17.72 -22.76
N GLY A 41 5.21 17.49 -22.43
CA GLY A 41 5.60 16.33 -21.64
C GLY A 41 5.30 16.48 -20.14
N SER A 42 5.64 17.61 -19.53
CA SER A 42 5.50 17.83 -18.08
C SER A 42 4.03 17.91 -17.62
N ASN A 43 3.15 18.48 -18.45
CA ASN A 43 1.72 18.57 -18.13
C ASN A 43 1.01 17.20 -18.18
N ASN A 44 1.44 16.31 -19.08
CA ASN A 44 0.82 15.00 -19.23
C ASN A 44 1.18 14.05 -18.07
N ALA A 45 2.41 14.13 -17.56
CA ALA A 45 2.82 13.34 -16.39
C ALA A 45 2.01 13.71 -15.15
N ASN A 46 1.79 15.01 -14.90
CA ASN A 46 0.96 15.46 -13.78
C ASN A 46 -0.48 14.99 -13.92
N ILE A 47 -1.07 15.00 -15.11
CA ILE A 47 -2.44 14.52 -15.34
C ILE A 47 -2.59 13.04 -14.96
N VAL A 48 -1.61 12.20 -15.29
CA VAL A 48 -1.64 10.77 -14.95
C VAL A 48 -1.48 10.55 -13.45
N LEU A 49 -0.57 11.28 -12.82
CA LEU A 49 -0.39 11.20 -11.36
C LEU A 49 -1.63 11.70 -10.61
N ASP A 50 -2.23 12.79 -11.05
CA ASP A 50 -3.47 13.32 -10.47
C ASP A 50 -4.61 12.32 -10.63
N PHE A 51 -4.74 11.67 -11.80
CA PHE A 51 -5.72 10.62 -12.02
C PHE A 51 -5.63 9.49 -10.99
N PHE A 52 -4.43 8.96 -10.74
CA PHE A 52 -4.24 7.89 -9.76
C PHE A 52 -4.51 8.36 -8.34
N LYS A 53 -4.06 9.57 -8.00
CA LYS A 53 -4.30 10.18 -6.69
C LYS A 53 -5.78 10.41 -6.41
N ASP A 54 -6.53 10.92 -7.39
CA ASP A 54 -7.96 11.15 -7.26
C ASP A 54 -8.71 9.82 -7.07
N ASN A 55 -8.41 8.80 -7.90
CA ASN A 55 -9.01 7.48 -7.74
C ASN A 55 -8.67 6.84 -6.38
N LEU A 56 -7.46 7.02 -5.87
CA LEU A 56 -7.07 6.53 -4.55
C LEU A 56 -7.88 7.22 -3.45
N ASN A 57 -8.07 8.54 -3.53
CA ASN A 57 -8.88 9.28 -2.56
C ASN A 57 -10.36 8.89 -2.63
N ASP A 58 -10.90 8.70 -3.84
CA ASP A 58 -12.30 8.29 -4.05
C ASP A 58 -12.58 6.87 -3.55
N ALA A 59 -11.58 5.99 -3.57
CA ALA A 59 -11.70 4.61 -3.10
C ALA A 59 -11.63 4.47 -1.58
N LYS A 60 -11.17 5.48 -0.84
CA LYS A 60 -11.04 5.45 0.61
C LYS A 60 -12.38 5.38 1.31
N GLN A 61 -12.48 4.44 2.23
CA GLN A 61 -13.61 4.28 3.14
C GLN A 61 -13.09 4.49 4.56
N ILE A 62 -13.51 5.58 5.20
CA ILE A 62 -13.11 5.90 6.58
C ILE A 62 -14.32 5.68 7.49
N THR A 63 -14.15 4.82 8.48
CA THR A 63 -15.20 4.47 9.43
C THR A 63 -14.68 4.63 10.85
N SER A 64 -15.33 5.47 11.66
CA SER A 64 -15.07 5.52 13.10
C SER A 64 -15.74 4.34 13.79
N VAL A 65 -14.98 3.54 14.53
CA VAL A 65 -15.44 2.31 15.17
C VAL A 65 -14.93 2.23 16.61
N ASP A 66 -15.83 1.83 17.52
CA ASP A 66 -15.46 1.55 18.93
C ASP A 66 -14.99 0.10 19.06
N ILE A 67 -13.73 -0.09 19.43
CA ILE A 67 -13.08 -1.39 19.54
C ILE A 67 -12.97 -1.90 20.98
N THR A 68 -13.58 -1.22 21.93
CA THR A 68 -13.46 -1.55 23.38
C THR A 68 -13.81 -3.02 23.70
N ASN A 69 -14.74 -3.63 22.98
CA ASN A 69 -15.17 -5.02 23.15
C ASN A 69 -15.06 -5.84 21.85
N GLY A 70 -14.21 -5.39 20.95
CA GLY A 70 -14.19 -5.89 19.58
C GLY A 70 -15.35 -5.37 18.74
N ASN A 71 -15.16 -5.32 17.43
CA ASN A 71 -16.20 -4.85 16.50
C ASN A 71 -15.98 -5.41 15.09
N TYR A 72 -16.96 -5.17 14.24
CA TYR A 72 -16.96 -5.60 12.85
C TYR A 72 -17.07 -4.41 11.91
N LEU A 73 -16.32 -4.47 10.80
CA LEU A 73 -16.40 -3.53 9.70
C LEU A 73 -16.83 -4.24 8.42
N TYR A 74 -17.57 -3.51 7.60
CA TYR A 74 -18.00 -3.98 6.28
C TYR A 74 -17.54 -2.96 5.24
N GLY A 75 -16.75 -3.43 4.29
CA GLY A 75 -16.38 -2.65 3.11
C GLY A 75 -17.51 -2.57 2.10
N ASN A 76 -17.44 -1.58 1.23
CA ASN A 76 -18.46 -1.32 0.19
C ASN A 76 -18.58 -2.47 -0.83
N TYR A 77 -17.50 -3.23 -1.01
CA TYR A 77 -17.46 -4.39 -1.91
C TYR A 77 -17.60 -5.73 -1.18
N GLY A 78 -18.05 -5.67 0.09
CA GLY A 78 -18.41 -6.85 0.87
C GLY A 78 -17.27 -7.50 1.65
N THR A 79 -16.10 -6.88 1.71
CA THR A 79 -15.06 -7.27 2.65
C THR A 79 -15.59 -7.13 4.08
N TYR A 80 -15.32 -8.13 4.89
CA TYR A 80 -15.69 -8.17 6.29
C TYR A 80 -14.43 -8.25 7.13
N ILE A 81 -14.30 -7.40 8.13
CA ILE A 81 -13.13 -7.34 9.01
C ILE A 81 -13.60 -7.40 10.45
N TYR A 82 -13.11 -8.39 11.20
CA TYR A 82 -13.25 -8.43 12.65
C TYR A 82 -12.03 -7.81 13.31
N ILE A 83 -12.28 -6.85 14.19
CA ILE A 83 -11.29 -6.16 15.01
C ILE A 83 -11.53 -6.61 16.45
N SER A 84 -10.58 -7.32 17.06
CA SER A 84 -10.67 -7.66 18.47
C SER A 84 -10.28 -6.46 19.34
N ASP A 85 -10.57 -6.53 20.64
CA ASP A 85 -10.18 -5.48 21.60
C ASP A 85 -8.66 -5.33 21.77
N CYS A 86 -7.88 -6.33 21.34
CA CYS A 86 -6.40 -6.32 21.40
C CYS A 86 -5.74 -6.06 20.04
N SER A 87 -6.50 -5.77 18.97
CA SER A 87 -5.96 -5.71 17.60
C SER A 87 -5.01 -4.54 17.36
N PHE A 88 -5.07 -3.47 18.13
CA PHE A 88 -4.26 -2.28 17.87
C PHE A 88 -3.37 -1.87 19.03
N LEU A 89 -2.17 -1.38 18.66
CA LEU A 89 -1.18 -0.79 19.55
C LEU A 89 -0.89 0.66 19.12
N ASP A 90 -0.60 1.52 20.11
CA ASP A 90 -0.05 2.84 19.86
C ASP A 90 1.44 2.79 19.48
N SER A 91 2.07 3.94 19.24
CA SER A 91 3.49 4.04 18.90
C SER A 91 4.44 3.58 20.03
N ASP A 92 3.94 3.53 21.27
CA ASP A 92 4.69 3.07 22.44
C ASP A 92 4.48 1.58 22.71
N GLY A 93 3.63 0.91 21.91
CA GLY A 93 3.31 -0.51 22.03
C GLY A 93 2.23 -0.83 23.07
N ASN A 94 1.47 0.17 23.54
CA ASN A 94 0.36 -0.07 24.45
C ASN A 94 -0.91 -0.41 23.67
N GLN A 95 -1.74 -1.28 24.23
CA GLN A 95 -3.03 -1.64 23.67
C GLN A 95 -3.96 -0.42 23.61
N VAL A 96 -4.55 -0.21 22.43
CA VAL A 96 -5.51 0.86 22.16
C VAL A 96 -6.93 0.38 22.42
N THR A 97 -7.76 1.24 23.02
CA THR A 97 -9.18 1.01 23.27
C THR A 97 -10.01 2.24 22.89
N GLY A 98 -11.32 2.06 22.78
CA GLY A 98 -12.24 3.15 22.44
C GLY A 98 -12.41 3.32 20.93
N ILE A 99 -12.71 4.54 20.52
CA ILE A 99 -13.03 4.85 19.12
C ILE A 99 -11.72 5.09 18.34
N ILE A 100 -11.61 4.41 17.20
CA ILE A 100 -10.56 4.60 16.20
C ILE A 100 -11.17 5.00 14.86
N ASP A 101 -10.41 5.65 14.00
CA ASP A 101 -10.73 5.83 12.58
C ASP A 101 -10.00 4.76 11.77
N PHE A 102 -10.78 3.90 11.13
CA PHE A 102 -10.28 2.82 10.29
C PHE A 102 -10.44 3.20 8.82
N GLU A 103 -9.36 3.10 8.06
CA GLU A 103 -9.33 3.35 6.62
C GLU A 103 -9.22 2.02 5.88
N LEU A 104 -10.16 1.79 4.95
CA LEU A 104 -10.20 0.64 4.06
C LEU A 104 -10.25 1.11 2.61
N ILE A 105 -9.44 0.47 1.75
CA ILE A 105 -9.61 0.53 0.30
C ILE A 105 -9.75 -0.90 -0.19
N GLU A 106 -10.70 -1.13 -1.11
CA GLU A 106 -10.94 -2.42 -1.73
C GLU A 106 -10.76 -2.30 -3.24
N ALA A 107 -10.01 -3.21 -3.85
CA ALA A 107 -9.89 -3.34 -5.30
C ALA A 107 -10.09 -4.81 -5.68
N GLN A 108 -11.28 -5.14 -6.18
CA GLN A 108 -11.67 -6.52 -6.47
C GLN A 108 -11.74 -6.83 -7.97
N THR A 109 -11.59 -5.79 -8.80
CA THR A 109 -11.54 -5.95 -10.25
C THR A 109 -10.22 -5.44 -10.80
N LYS A 110 -9.81 -5.96 -11.97
CA LYS A 110 -8.62 -5.48 -12.69
C LYS A 110 -8.70 -3.98 -13.00
N LEU A 111 -9.91 -3.45 -13.21
CA LEU A 111 -10.12 -2.03 -13.45
C LEU A 111 -9.85 -1.21 -12.19
N ASP A 112 -10.27 -1.68 -11.02
CA ASP A 112 -10.00 -1.00 -9.75
C ASP A 112 -8.49 -0.98 -9.48
N MET A 113 -7.81 -2.13 -9.67
CA MET A 113 -6.36 -2.24 -9.51
C MET A 113 -5.60 -1.27 -10.45
N LEU A 114 -6.03 -1.18 -11.71
CA LEU A 114 -5.47 -0.24 -12.68
C LEU A 114 -5.68 1.22 -12.24
N LYS A 115 -6.88 1.58 -11.79
CA LYS A 115 -7.20 2.94 -11.32
C LYS A 115 -6.39 3.34 -10.08
N LEU A 116 -6.07 2.38 -9.22
CA LEU A 116 -5.27 2.59 -8.02
C LEU A 116 -3.76 2.52 -8.27
N ASN A 117 -3.33 2.29 -9.52
CA ASN A 117 -1.93 2.04 -9.88
C ASN A 117 -1.32 0.91 -9.05
N LYS A 118 -2.07 -0.20 -8.91
CA LYS A 118 -1.62 -1.40 -8.20
C LYS A 118 -1.49 -2.55 -9.19
N PRO A 119 -0.30 -2.73 -9.77
CA PRO A 119 -0.05 -3.77 -10.76
C PRO A 119 -0.06 -5.16 -10.13
N THR A 120 -0.36 -6.18 -10.93
CA THR A 120 -0.38 -7.58 -10.50
C THR A 120 0.93 -8.28 -10.84
N PHE A 121 2.02 -7.81 -10.26
CA PHE A 121 3.34 -8.44 -10.33
C PHE A 121 4.11 -8.22 -9.03
N THR A 122 5.00 -9.16 -8.73
CA THR A 122 5.88 -9.12 -7.56
C THR A 122 7.01 -8.10 -7.75
N SER A 123 7.67 -7.73 -6.64
CA SER A 123 8.83 -6.83 -6.66
C SER A 123 9.97 -7.36 -7.55
N ASP A 124 10.09 -8.68 -7.71
CA ASP A 124 11.04 -9.35 -8.61
C ASP A 124 10.51 -9.60 -10.04
N GLY A 125 9.30 -9.11 -10.36
CA GLY A 125 8.75 -9.08 -11.70
C GLY A 125 7.94 -10.33 -12.11
N GLN A 126 7.58 -11.21 -11.19
CA GLN A 126 6.70 -12.34 -11.48
C GLN A 126 5.25 -11.89 -11.62
N LEU A 127 4.52 -12.44 -12.61
CA LEU A 127 3.11 -12.11 -12.80
C LEU A 127 2.23 -12.83 -11.78
N LEU A 128 1.21 -12.13 -11.32
CA LEU A 128 0.23 -12.61 -10.37
C LEU A 128 -1.18 -12.63 -10.99
N VAL A 129 -1.99 -13.57 -10.51
CA VAL A 129 -3.44 -13.57 -10.72
C VAL A 129 -4.10 -13.19 -9.42
N SER A 130 -4.71 -12.01 -9.40
CA SER A 130 -5.24 -11.45 -8.20
C SER A 130 -6.68 -11.87 -7.93
N GLY A 131 -6.94 -12.25 -6.69
CA GLY A 131 -8.27 -12.46 -6.13
C GLY A 131 -8.84 -11.18 -5.51
N GLY A 132 -7.98 -10.17 -5.28
CA GLY A 132 -8.38 -8.87 -4.75
C GLY A 132 -7.30 -8.23 -3.87
N ILE A 133 -7.32 -6.91 -3.83
CA ILE A 133 -6.38 -6.06 -3.10
C ILE A 133 -7.13 -5.29 -2.02
N LEU A 134 -6.54 -5.20 -0.85
CA LEU A 134 -6.99 -4.35 0.24
C LEU A 134 -5.88 -3.36 0.64
N TYR A 135 -6.27 -2.21 1.13
CA TYR A 135 -5.42 -1.35 1.95
C TYR A 135 -6.10 -1.13 3.28
N VAL A 136 -5.36 -1.31 4.36
CA VAL A 136 -5.84 -1.06 5.71
C VAL A 136 -4.93 -0.10 6.45
N ASN A 137 -5.54 0.84 7.16
CA ASN A 137 -4.86 1.74 8.07
C ASN A 137 -5.80 2.08 9.23
N ALA A 138 -5.25 2.48 10.37
CA ALA A 138 -6.03 2.92 11.50
C ALA A 138 -5.34 4.07 12.23
N SER A 139 -6.15 4.94 12.82
CA SER A 139 -5.63 6.04 13.64
C SER A 139 -6.54 6.32 14.83
N GLN A 140 -5.98 6.89 15.89
CA GLN A 140 -6.72 7.42 17.02
C GLN A 140 -6.23 8.82 17.34
N ASN A 141 -7.14 9.80 17.37
CA ASN A 141 -6.83 11.22 17.61
C ASN A 141 -5.81 11.81 16.61
N GLY A 142 -5.67 11.22 15.42
CA GLY A 142 -4.73 11.61 14.39
C GLY A 142 -3.38 10.85 14.40
N ASP A 143 -3.12 10.06 15.45
CA ASP A 143 -1.92 9.22 15.52
C ASP A 143 -2.18 7.87 14.85
N VAL A 144 -1.25 7.45 13.98
CA VAL A 144 -1.34 6.15 13.29
C VAL A 144 -1.11 5.02 14.28
N LEU A 145 -1.92 3.97 14.16
CA LEU A 145 -1.85 2.77 15.00
C LEU A 145 -1.10 1.65 14.29
N ASN A 146 -0.52 0.76 15.07
CA ASN A 146 0.05 -0.50 14.59
C ASN A 146 -0.93 -1.64 14.86
N ILE A 147 -0.98 -2.65 13.98
CA ILE A 147 -1.70 -3.88 14.30
C ILE A 147 -0.83 -4.68 15.28
N ASN A 148 -1.47 -5.23 16.31
CA ASN A 148 -0.83 -6.14 17.26
C ASN A 148 -0.67 -7.52 16.60
N PRO A 149 0.54 -8.00 16.30
CA PRO A 149 0.73 -9.26 15.59
C PRO A 149 0.24 -10.48 16.36
N ASN A 150 0.05 -10.37 17.68
CA ASN A 150 -0.50 -11.46 18.49
C ASN A 150 -2.04 -11.58 18.40
N CYS A 151 -2.71 -10.55 17.90
CA CYS A 151 -4.17 -10.52 17.78
C CYS A 151 -4.61 -10.42 16.31
N GLY A 152 -3.94 -9.58 15.52
CA GLY A 152 -4.25 -9.34 14.11
C GLY A 152 -5.64 -8.77 13.85
N LEU A 153 -6.02 -8.76 12.59
CA LEU A 153 -7.37 -8.52 12.10
C LEU A 153 -7.83 -9.75 11.32
N GLU A 154 -9.01 -10.28 11.62
CA GLU A 154 -9.58 -11.38 10.83
C GLU A 154 -10.33 -10.79 9.63
N VAL A 155 -9.96 -11.20 8.43
CA VAL A 155 -10.53 -10.69 7.19
C VAL A 155 -11.22 -11.79 6.41
N SER A 156 -12.41 -11.45 5.91
CA SER A 156 -13.11 -12.23 4.90
C SER A 156 -13.37 -11.32 3.68
N MET A 157 -12.74 -11.64 2.58
CA MET A 157 -12.90 -10.93 1.31
C MET A 157 -13.71 -11.79 0.34
N PRO A 158 -14.82 -11.28 -0.26
CA PRO A 158 -15.62 -12.07 -1.18
C PRO A 158 -14.86 -12.37 -2.47
N ASN A 159 -15.09 -13.57 -3.00
CA ASN A 159 -14.55 -13.99 -4.29
C ASN A 159 -15.66 -13.96 -5.34
N TYR A 160 -15.67 -12.92 -6.16
CA TYR A 160 -16.65 -12.77 -7.24
C TYR A 160 -16.31 -13.54 -8.53
N SER A 161 -15.10 -14.08 -8.61
CA SER A 161 -14.57 -14.72 -9.81
C SER A 161 -14.00 -16.10 -9.51
N TYR A 162 -14.74 -16.90 -8.72
CA TYR A 162 -14.30 -18.24 -8.34
C TYR A 162 -13.78 -19.04 -9.53
N ASN A 163 -12.57 -19.56 -9.39
CA ASN A 163 -12.01 -20.53 -10.33
C ASN A 163 -11.30 -21.67 -9.57
N SER A 164 -10.98 -22.75 -10.27
CA SER A 164 -10.38 -23.94 -9.66
C SER A 164 -8.95 -23.72 -9.11
N GLN A 165 -8.33 -22.58 -9.39
CA GLN A 165 -6.98 -22.21 -8.91
C GLN A 165 -7.02 -21.42 -7.60
N ASP A 166 -8.20 -21.00 -7.14
CA ASP A 166 -8.32 -20.15 -5.94
C ASP A 166 -7.84 -20.86 -4.66
N GLY A 167 -7.74 -22.19 -4.66
CA GLY A 167 -7.13 -22.95 -3.56
C GLY A 167 -5.62 -22.77 -3.39
N PHE A 168 -4.98 -22.05 -4.33
CA PHE A 168 -3.54 -21.75 -4.31
C PHE A 168 -3.25 -20.28 -3.98
N MET A 169 -4.25 -19.53 -3.54
CA MET A 169 -4.06 -18.14 -3.14
C MET A 169 -3.10 -18.02 -1.96
N GLN A 170 -2.21 -17.06 -2.06
CA GLN A 170 -1.18 -16.72 -1.10
C GLN A 170 -1.36 -15.25 -0.68
N TYR A 171 -0.81 -14.90 0.46
CA TYR A 171 -0.82 -13.55 0.99
C TYR A 171 0.42 -12.80 0.52
N PHE A 172 0.23 -11.59 0.02
CA PHE A 172 1.30 -10.69 -0.39
C PHE A 172 1.13 -9.35 0.30
N SER A 173 2.23 -8.79 0.78
CA SER A 173 2.32 -7.39 1.19
C SER A 173 2.76 -6.51 0.03
N GLY A 174 2.30 -5.26 -0.01
CA GLY A 174 2.65 -4.31 -1.07
C GLY A 174 3.47 -3.15 -0.53
N ASP A 175 4.63 -2.91 -1.12
CA ASP A 175 5.50 -1.79 -0.75
C ASP A 175 6.09 -1.11 -1.99
N VAL A 176 6.76 0.01 -1.75
CA VAL A 176 7.46 0.80 -2.75
C VAL A 176 8.95 0.66 -2.52
N ASP A 177 9.66 0.20 -3.51
CA ASP A 177 11.11 0.04 -3.44
C ASP A 177 11.87 1.38 -3.37
N ILE A 178 13.21 1.31 -3.29
CA ILE A 178 14.06 2.51 -3.20
C ILE A 178 13.99 3.40 -4.46
N ASP A 179 13.60 2.85 -5.60
CA ASP A 179 13.44 3.54 -6.87
C ASP A 179 12.02 4.11 -7.06
N GLY A 180 11.14 3.90 -6.08
CA GLY A 180 9.76 4.36 -6.09
C GLY A 180 8.81 3.46 -6.90
N VAL A 181 9.22 2.23 -7.20
CA VAL A 181 8.41 1.24 -7.91
C VAL A 181 7.63 0.42 -6.91
N PHE A 182 6.30 0.34 -7.11
CA PHE A 182 5.43 -0.48 -6.27
C PHE A 182 5.48 -1.94 -6.74
N GLY A 183 5.62 -2.87 -5.79
CA GLY A 183 5.58 -4.32 -6.03
C GLY A 183 4.93 -5.08 -4.89
N TRP A 184 4.68 -6.38 -5.11
CA TRP A 184 4.13 -7.29 -4.14
C TRP A 184 5.20 -8.29 -3.70
N ASP A 185 5.33 -8.49 -2.38
CA ASP A 185 6.24 -9.46 -1.78
C ASP A 185 5.43 -10.57 -1.12
N LEU A 186 5.81 -11.82 -1.37
CA LEU A 186 5.15 -12.99 -0.79
C LEU A 186 5.47 -13.09 0.70
N GLU A 187 4.44 -13.21 1.53
CA GLU A 187 4.56 -13.48 2.96
C GLU A 187 4.42 -15.00 3.19
N GLU A 188 5.55 -15.69 3.33
CA GLU A 188 5.58 -17.16 3.38
C GLU A 188 4.93 -17.75 4.64
N ASP A 189 4.89 -16.98 5.74
CA ASP A 189 4.33 -17.41 7.02
C ASP A 189 2.81 -17.18 7.12
N ASP A 190 2.22 -16.44 6.17
CA ASP A 190 0.81 -16.10 6.16
C ASP A 190 0.00 -17.04 5.28
N THR A 191 -1.22 -17.35 5.73
CA THR A 191 -2.07 -18.33 5.07
C THR A 191 -3.37 -17.72 4.61
N VAL A 192 -3.70 -17.91 3.33
CA VAL A 192 -5.03 -17.62 2.79
C VAL A 192 -5.84 -18.91 2.72
N VAL A 193 -6.99 -18.93 3.37
CA VAL A 193 -7.92 -20.05 3.31
C VAL A 193 -9.06 -19.68 2.37
N THR A 194 -9.26 -20.51 1.35
CA THR A 194 -10.43 -20.42 0.48
C THR A 194 -11.56 -21.27 1.04
N GLY A 195 -12.76 -20.71 1.13
CA GLY A 195 -13.89 -21.44 1.71
C GLY A 195 -15.22 -20.82 1.34
N GLN A 196 -16.29 -21.50 1.76
CA GLN A 196 -17.62 -20.93 1.78
C GLN A 196 -17.83 -20.29 3.16
N GLY A 197 -17.93 -18.97 3.19
CA GLY A 197 -18.36 -18.25 4.38
C GLY A 197 -19.80 -18.59 4.75
N GLY A 198 -20.19 -18.30 5.98
CA GLY A 198 -21.51 -18.65 6.53
C GLY A 198 -22.74 -18.04 5.84
N GLN A 199 -22.57 -17.42 4.66
CA GLN A 199 -23.63 -16.84 3.81
C GLN A 199 -23.56 -17.32 2.36
N ASP A 200 -23.13 -18.54 2.08
CA ASP A 200 -23.07 -19.14 0.74
C ASP A 200 -22.21 -18.43 -0.31
N THR A 201 -21.37 -17.47 0.08
CA THR A 201 -20.42 -16.81 -0.81
C THR A 201 -19.04 -17.41 -0.66
N ALA A 202 -18.44 -17.82 -1.77
CA ALA A 202 -17.03 -18.16 -1.80
C ALA A 202 -16.20 -16.93 -1.41
N GLY A 203 -15.18 -17.10 -0.61
CA GLY A 203 -14.35 -15.99 -0.13
C GLY A 203 -12.94 -16.43 0.24
N PHE A 204 -12.11 -15.45 0.44
CA PHE A 204 -10.75 -15.60 0.98
C PHE A 204 -10.77 -15.17 2.45
N TYR A 205 -10.18 -16.01 3.30
CA TYR A 205 -10.08 -15.79 4.73
C TYR A 205 -8.62 -15.75 5.12
N PHE A 206 -8.20 -14.69 5.80
CA PHE A 206 -6.82 -14.51 6.24
C PHE A 206 -6.76 -13.57 7.44
N GLN A 207 -5.62 -13.55 8.09
CA GLN A 207 -5.33 -12.62 9.18
C GLN A 207 -4.35 -11.56 8.69
N ILE A 208 -4.54 -10.32 9.10
CA ILE A 208 -3.65 -9.19 8.86
C ILE A 208 -2.94 -8.86 10.17
N ASP A 209 -1.64 -8.75 10.15
CA ASP A 209 -0.78 -8.40 11.29
C ASP A 209 -0.07 -7.06 11.14
N SER A 210 -0.17 -6.43 9.96
CA SER A 210 0.44 -5.14 9.63
C SER A 210 -0.52 -4.24 8.86
N VAL A 211 -0.38 -2.93 9.00
CA VAL A 211 -1.10 -1.94 8.16
C VAL A 211 -0.45 -1.84 6.79
N GLY A 212 -1.21 -1.47 5.78
CA GLY A 212 -0.69 -1.26 4.43
C GLY A 212 -1.48 -1.96 3.35
N TRP A 213 -0.83 -2.20 2.21
CA TRP A 213 -1.39 -2.88 1.06
C TRP A 213 -1.25 -4.39 1.19
N ILE A 214 -2.33 -5.10 0.90
CA ILE A 214 -2.44 -6.55 1.01
C ILE A 214 -3.08 -7.08 -0.26
N ASN A 215 -2.57 -8.19 -0.75
CA ASN A 215 -3.08 -8.83 -1.95
C ASN A 215 -3.23 -10.35 -1.74
N CYS A 216 -4.34 -10.91 -2.20
CA CYS A 216 -4.59 -12.35 -2.23
C CYS A 216 -4.43 -12.83 -3.66
N ASP A 217 -3.28 -13.42 -3.97
CA ASP A 217 -2.88 -13.79 -5.33
C ASP A 217 -2.32 -15.20 -5.41
N TYR A 218 -2.20 -15.71 -6.63
CA TYR A 218 -1.31 -16.82 -6.94
C TYR A 218 -0.42 -16.49 -8.13
N PHE A 219 0.74 -17.14 -8.21
CA PHE A 219 1.67 -16.93 -9.31
C PHE A 219 1.06 -17.40 -10.63
N TYR A 220 1.05 -16.50 -11.61
CA TYR A 220 0.63 -16.86 -12.96
C TYR A 220 1.67 -17.79 -13.58
N ASN A 221 1.38 -19.10 -13.56
CA ASN A 221 2.23 -20.11 -14.14
C ASN A 221 1.75 -20.44 -15.54
N THR A 222 2.45 -19.96 -16.56
CA THR A 222 2.21 -20.38 -17.94
C THR A 222 3.23 -21.42 -18.33
N GLN A 223 2.75 -22.54 -18.89
CA GLN A 223 3.62 -23.55 -19.52
C GLN A 223 4.11 -23.12 -20.92
N SER A 224 3.66 -21.99 -21.40
CA SER A 224 4.04 -21.41 -22.67
C SER A 224 5.23 -20.48 -22.51
N GLU A 225 6.12 -20.42 -23.51
CA GLU A 225 7.18 -19.42 -23.55
C GLU A 225 6.56 -18.02 -23.54
N LEU A 226 7.04 -17.15 -22.66
CA LEU A 226 6.61 -15.76 -22.61
C LEU A 226 7.12 -15.03 -23.86
N THR A 227 6.25 -14.26 -24.49
CA THR A 227 6.63 -13.38 -25.59
C THR A 227 7.07 -12.04 -25.01
N GLY A 228 8.31 -11.63 -25.30
CA GLY A 228 8.77 -10.29 -24.97
C GLY A 228 8.03 -9.24 -25.78
N VAL A 229 7.67 -8.12 -25.13
CA VAL A 229 7.15 -6.92 -25.78
C VAL A 229 8.16 -5.83 -25.57
N GLU A 230 8.72 -5.30 -26.68
CA GLU A 230 9.59 -4.12 -26.65
C GLU A 230 8.75 -2.89 -26.98
N VAL A 231 8.85 -1.89 -26.13
CA VAL A 231 8.16 -0.62 -26.33
C VAL A 231 9.21 0.46 -26.54
N GLU A 232 9.29 0.99 -27.78
CA GLU A 232 10.11 2.17 -28.03
C GLU A 232 9.33 3.43 -27.64
N LEU A 233 9.90 4.20 -26.73
CA LEU A 233 9.36 5.51 -26.39
C LEU A 233 9.75 6.53 -27.48
N PRO A 234 8.86 7.48 -27.81
CA PRO A 234 9.21 8.57 -28.72
C PRO A 234 10.39 9.39 -28.20
N ASN A 235 11.19 9.93 -29.10
CA ASN A 235 12.32 10.79 -28.73
C ASN A 235 11.90 11.93 -27.81
N GLY A 236 12.57 12.07 -26.66
CA GLY A 236 12.25 13.07 -25.63
C GLY A 236 11.57 12.51 -24.37
N TYR A 237 11.42 11.18 -24.28
CA TYR A 237 11.05 10.45 -23.05
C TYR A 237 12.30 9.73 -22.52
N ASP A 238 13.34 10.50 -22.20
CA ASP A 238 14.47 9.97 -21.44
C ASP A 238 14.07 9.98 -19.96
N GLY A 239 14.06 8.80 -19.32
CA GLY A 239 13.71 8.59 -17.91
C GLY A 239 14.76 9.18 -16.96
#